data_a5b97afa776ca4e43f66ca288052a4e6
#
_entry.id   a5b97afa776ca4e43f66ca288052a4e6
#
_cell.length_a   1.000
_cell.length_b   1.000
_cell.length_c   1.000
_cell.angle_alpha   90.00
_cell.angle_beta   90.00
_cell.angle_gamma   90.00
#
_symmetry.space_group_name_H-M   'P 1'
#
loop_
_entity.id
_entity.type
_entity.pdbx_description
1 polymer ?
#
loop_
_entity_poly.entity_id
_entity_poly.type
_entity_poly.pdbx_seq_one_letter_code
_entity_poly.pdbx_strand_id
1 'polypeptide(L)'
;SSAASDVYKRQHTDHLYIHFAPNRLDHYRIAFVISKKMEKLAVRRNYIKRTIKEIVNISLKKNLSVDIVFRLKKSYYKSDFKTVKLDITNTLSKIAL
;
A
#
# COMPACT_ATOMS: atom_id res chain seq x y z
N SER A 1 -10.45 -20.02 12.71
CA SER A 1 -11.35 -18.92 12.39
C SER A 1 -10.85 -17.59 12.94
N SER A 2 -10.61 -17.53 14.24
CA SER A 2 -10.04 -16.32 14.83
C SER A 2 -8.65 -16.04 14.30
N ALA A 3 -7.90 -17.06 13.94
CA ALA A 3 -6.57 -16.92 13.38
C ALA A 3 -6.57 -16.11 12.09
N ALA A 4 -7.61 -16.26 11.27
CA ALA A 4 -7.69 -15.53 10.01
C ALA A 4 -7.81 -14.02 10.24
N SER A 5 -8.55 -13.59 11.25
CA SER A 5 -8.68 -12.18 11.57
C SER A 5 -7.41 -11.64 12.22
N ASP A 6 -6.67 -12.47 12.93
CA ASP A 6 -5.44 -12.07 13.60
C ASP A 6 -4.29 -11.83 12.64
N VAL A 7 -4.29 -12.49 11.46
CA VAL A 7 -3.21 -12.33 10.49
C VAL A 7 -3.44 -11.19 9.52
N TYR A 8 -4.67 -10.68 9.42
CA TYR A 8 -4.97 -9.58 8.52
C TYR A 8 -4.99 -8.26 9.28
N LYS A 9 -4.06 -7.38 8.95
CA LYS A 9 -3.92 -6.10 9.63
C LYS A 9 -4.30 -4.95 8.74
N ARG A 10 -4.84 -3.90 9.35
CA ARG A 10 -5.29 -2.69 8.67
C ARG A 10 -4.59 -1.48 9.25
N GLN A 11 -4.11 -0.63 8.36
CA GLN A 11 -3.54 0.67 8.72
C GLN A 11 -4.15 1.69 7.77
N HIS A 12 -4.10 2.96 8.15
CA HIS A 12 -4.56 4.00 7.25
C HIS A 12 -3.69 5.24 7.41
N THR A 13 -3.61 5.99 6.33
CA THR A 13 -2.99 7.30 6.29
C THR A 13 -4.05 8.29 5.82
N ASP A 14 -3.67 9.55 5.61
CA ASP A 14 -4.60 10.55 5.11
C ASP A 14 -5.11 10.22 3.70
N HIS A 15 -4.31 9.52 2.90
CA HIS A 15 -4.63 9.27 1.50
C HIS A 15 -4.97 7.82 1.19
N LEU A 16 -4.60 6.88 2.07
CA LEU A 16 -4.66 5.46 1.76
C LEU A 16 -5.15 4.63 2.94
N TYR A 17 -5.87 3.56 2.61
CA TYR A 17 -6.05 2.43 3.52
C TYR A 17 -5.04 1.38 3.09
N ILE A 18 -4.29 0.86 4.06
CA ILE A 18 -3.26 -0.15 3.79
C ILE A 18 -3.61 -1.40 4.57
N HIS A 19 -3.83 -2.49 3.84
CA HIS A 19 -4.18 -3.79 4.42
C HIS A 19 -3.06 -4.76 4.11
N PHE A 20 -2.64 -5.52 5.11
CA PHE A 20 -1.59 -6.49 4.88
C PHE A 20 -1.80 -7.74 5.70
N ALA A 21 -1.34 -8.87 5.13
CA ALA A 21 -1.43 -10.19 5.74
C ALA A 21 -0.24 -11.02 5.28
N PRO A 22 0.24 -11.94 6.12
CA PRO A 22 1.30 -12.83 5.67
C PRO A 22 0.82 -13.72 4.53
N ASN A 23 1.72 -14.03 3.61
CA ASN A 23 1.46 -15.01 2.56
C ASN A 23 2.42 -16.19 2.71
N ARG A 24 2.25 -17.21 1.87
CA ARG A 24 3.13 -18.38 1.90
C ARG A 24 4.14 -18.38 0.76
N LEU A 25 4.31 -17.22 0.14
CA LEU A 25 5.24 -17.05 -0.96
C LEU A 25 6.59 -16.57 -0.41
N ASP A 26 7.58 -16.63 -1.25
CA ASP A 26 8.93 -16.15 -0.90
C ASP A 26 9.15 -14.70 -1.33
N HIS A 27 8.06 -13.99 -1.60
CA HIS A 27 8.10 -12.58 -2.01
C HIS A 27 6.80 -11.89 -1.61
N TYR A 28 6.82 -10.57 -1.58
CA TYR A 28 5.60 -9.80 -1.32
C TYR A 28 4.81 -9.59 -2.61
N ARG A 29 3.52 -9.36 -2.44
CA ARG A 29 2.64 -8.99 -3.54
C ARG A 29 1.92 -7.70 -3.19
N ILE A 30 1.66 -6.89 -4.21
CA ILE A 30 0.99 -5.61 -4.05
C ILE A 30 -0.28 -5.60 -4.91
N ALA A 31 -1.38 -5.19 -4.30
CA ALA A 31 -2.64 -4.99 -5.02
C ALA A 31 -3.14 -3.58 -4.76
N PHE A 32 -3.90 -3.05 -5.71
CA PHE A 32 -4.45 -1.69 -5.62
C PHE A 32 -5.96 -1.71 -5.82
N VAL A 33 -6.65 -0.90 -5.03
CA VAL A 33 -8.07 -0.66 -5.19
C VAL A 33 -8.25 0.84 -5.36
N ILE A 34 -8.35 1.29 -6.61
CA ILE A 34 -8.52 2.70 -6.94
C ILE A 34 -9.74 2.84 -7.82
N SER A 35 -10.85 3.30 -7.24
CA SER A 35 -12.09 3.43 -7.97
C SER A 35 -12.08 4.67 -8.87
N LYS A 36 -12.90 4.63 -9.92
CA LYS A 36 -13.09 5.77 -10.81
C LYS A 36 -13.75 6.94 -10.07
N LYS A 37 -14.47 6.67 -8.99
CA LYS A 37 -15.07 7.72 -8.16
C LYS A 37 -13.99 8.52 -7.42
N MET A 38 -12.95 7.85 -6.97
CA MET A 38 -11.85 8.50 -6.25
C MET A 38 -10.91 9.24 -7.19
N GLU A 39 -10.65 8.65 -8.37
CA GLU A 39 -9.81 9.27 -9.38
C GLU A 39 -10.31 8.88 -10.76
N LYS A 40 -10.88 9.84 -11.48
CA LYS A 40 -11.51 9.60 -12.80
C LYS A 40 -10.50 9.34 -13.89
N LEU A 41 -9.34 9.96 -13.82
CA LEU A 41 -8.36 9.90 -14.90
C LEU A 41 -7.49 8.65 -14.79
N ALA A 42 -7.48 7.84 -15.86
CA ALA A 42 -6.67 6.63 -15.91
C ALA A 42 -5.18 6.92 -15.72
N VAL A 43 -4.70 8.00 -16.32
CA VAL A 43 -3.29 8.38 -16.21
C VAL A 43 -2.93 8.71 -14.77
N ARG A 44 -3.87 9.31 -14.03
CA ARG A 44 -3.67 9.63 -12.62
C ARG A 44 -3.66 8.37 -11.76
N ARG A 45 -4.59 7.44 -12.03
CA ARG A 45 -4.61 6.15 -11.33
C ARG A 45 -3.30 5.40 -11.54
N ASN A 46 -2.78 5.42 -12.75
CA ASN A 46 -1.51 4.77 -13.06
C ASN A 46 -0.33 5.44 -12.34
N TYR A 47 -0.36 6.77 -12.25
CA TYR A 47 0.64 7.52 -11.49
C TYR A 47 0.65 7.09 -10.04
N ILE A 48 -0.52 7.00 -9.42
CA ILE A 48 -0.66 6.61 -8.02
C ILE A 48 -0.10 5.19 -7.80
N LYS A 49 -0.50 4.25 -8.65
CA LYS A 49 -0.02 2.87 -8.55
C LYS A 49 1.50 2.79 -8.70
N ARG A 50 2.04 3.49 -9.67
CA ARG A 50 3.48 3.46 -9.96
C ARG A 50 4.29 4.03 -8.82
N THR A 51 3.85 5.16 -8.25
CA THR A 51 4.56 5.81 -7.16
C THR A 51 4.52 4.97 -5.89
N ILE A 52 3.38 4.38 -5.57
CA ILE A 52 3.26 3.50 -4.40
C ILE A 52 4.15 2.27 -4.58
N LYS A 53 4.11 1.66 -5.75
CA LYS A 53 4.91 0.48 -6.04
C LYS A 53 6.41 0.77 -5.90
N GLU A 54 6.84 1.92 -6.37
CA GLU A 54 8.23 2.34 -6.23
C GLU A 54 8.62 2.51 -4.76
N ILE A 55 7.77 3.14 -3.96
CA ILE A 55 8.02 3.32 -2.54
C ILE A 55 8.14 1.97 -1.83
N VAL A 56 7.25 1.04 -2.13
CA VAL A 56 7.27 -0.28 -1.54
C VAL A 56 8.55 -1.03 -1.92
N ASN A 57 8.92 -0.97 -3.19
CA ASN A 57 10.10 -1.68 -3.68
C ASN A 57 11.40 -1.18 -3.02
N ILE A 58 11.43 0.10 -2.68
CA ILE A 58 12.58 0.68 -1.99
C ILE A 58 12.56 0.31 -0.50
N SER A 59 11.37 0.23 0.09
CA SER A 59 11.21 0.09 1.54
C SER A 59 11.22 -1.34 2.05
N LEU A 60 10.84 -2.31 1.22
CA LEU A 60 10.71 -3.71 1.65
C LEU A 60 11.74 -4.60 0.98
N LYS A 61 12.13 -5.63 1.71
CA LYS A 61 12.97 -6.69 1.16
C LYS A 61 12.14 -7.55 0.22
N LYS A 62 12.73 -7.94 -0.91
CA LYS A 62 12.01 -8.70 -1.94
C LYS A 62 11.48 -10.05 -1.45
N ASN A 63 12.15 -10.66 -0.51
CA ASN A 63 11.77 -11.97 0.00
C ASN A 63 10.80 -11.94 1.18
N LEU A 64 10.25 -10.78 1.49
CA LEU A 64 9.28 -10.65 2.56
C LEU A 64 7.96 -11.31 2.16
N SER A 65 7.46 -12.22 2.99
CA SER A 65 6.27 -13.02 2.68
C SER A 65 5.00 -12.29 3.16
N VAL A 66 4.58 -11.28 2.42
CA VAL A 66 3.41 -10.48 2.79
C VAL A 66 2.63 -10.03 1.56
N ASP A 67 1.31 -10.01 1.70
CA ASP A 67 0.41 -9.41 0.72
C ASP A 67 -0.02 -8.05 1.23
N ILE A 68 0.06 -7.04 0.39
CA ILE A 68 -0.28 -5.66 0.76
C ILE A 68 -1.32 -5.14 -0.23
N VAL A 69 -2.42 -4.62 0.29
CA VAL A 69 -3.46 -4.01 -0.52
C VAL A 69 -3.53 -2.53 -0.19
N PHE A 70 -3.37 -1.69 -1.19
CA PHE A 70 -3.51 -0.24 -1.07
C PHE A 70 -4.84 0.18 -1.66
N ARG A 71 -5.69 0.76 -0.83
CA ARG A 71 -6.98 1.28 -1.25
C ARG A 71 -6.94 2.79 -1.17
N LEU A 72 -7.26 3.47 -2.27
CA LEU A 72 -7.22 4.93 -2.29
C LEU A 72 -8.37 5.50 -1.49
N LYS A 73 -8.02 6.34 -0.52
CA LYS A 73 -8.97 7.07 0.33
C LYS A 73 -9.17 8.48 -0.20
N LYS A 74 -8.08 9.08 -0.70
CA LYS A 74 -8.07 10.44 -1.21
C LYS A 74 -6.98 10.53 -2.26
N SER A 75 -7.32 11.09 -3.42
CA SER A 75 -6.35 11.27 -4.50
C SER A 75 -5.25 12.25 -4.06
N TYR A 76 -4.04 12.01 -4.53
CA TYR A 76 -2.93 12.90 -4.22
C TYR A 76 -2.20 13.32 -5.48
N TYR A 77 -1.49 14.43 -5.37
CA TYR A 77 -0.74 15.02 -6.46
C TYR A 77 0.75 15.00 -6.15
N LYS A 78 1.54 15.40 -7.12
CA LYS A 78 2.98 15.45 -7.00
C LYS A 78 3.44 16.27 -5.79
N SER A 79 2.69 17.33 -5.45
CA SER A 79 2.97 18.17 -4.29
C SER A 79 2.79 17.43 -2.96
N ASP A 80 1.97 16.38 -2.95
CA ASP A 80 1.71 15.59 -1.74
C ASP A 80 2.64 14.38 -1.63
N PHE A 81 3.49 14.16 -2.61
CA PHE A 81 4.27 12.94 -2.71
C PHE A 81 5.16 12.69 -1.48
N LYS A 82 5.78 13.73 -0.96
CA LYS A 82 6.66 13.58 0.22
C LYS A 82 5.89 13.07 1.43
N THR A 83 4.71 13.63 1.65
CA THR A 83 3.85 13.21 2.77
C THR A 83 3.38 11.76 2.57
N VAL A 84 2.93 11.43 1.37
CA VAL A 84 2.48 10.08 1.05
C VAL A 84 3.62 9.08 1.24
N LYS A 85 4.80 9.41 0.73
CA LYS A 85 5.98 8.55 0.85
C LYS A 85 6.32 8.30 2.32
N LEU A 86 6.33 9.35 3.13
CA LEU A 86 6.63 9.23 4.55
C LEU A 86 5.61 8.35 5.26
N ASP A 87 4.32 8.57 4.98
CA ASP A 87 3.25 7.78 5.58
C ASP A 87 3.36 6.31 5.23
N ILE A 88 3.60 6.01 3.96
CA ILE A 88 3.75 4.62 3.51
C ILE A 88 4.98 3.99 4.15
N THR A 89 6.10 4.70 4.14
CA THR A 89 7.35 4.19 4.73
C THR A 89 7.19 3.88 6.20
N ASN A 90 6.54 4.76 6.95
CA ASN A 90 6.28 4.53 8.38
C ASN A 90 5.38 3.31 8.60
N THR A 91 4.36 3.16 7.76
CA THR A 91 3.47 2.01 7.87
C THR A 91 4.20 0.71 7.55
N LEU A 92 5.00 0.71 6.49
CA LEU A 92 5.75 -0.48 6.09
C LEU A 92 6.80 -0.88 7.10
N SER A 93 7.38 0.08 7.82
CA SER A 93 8.37 -0.24 8.85
C SER A 93 7.74 -1.04 9.99
N LYS A 94 6.46 -0.82 10.26
CA LYS A 94 5.72 -1.60 11.26
C LYS A 94 5.47 -3.03 10.80
N ILE A 95 5.32 -3.23 9.49
CA ILE A 95 5.10 -4.56 8.91
C ILE A 95 6.40 -5.36 8.92
N ALA A 96 7.51 -4.71 8.64
CA ALA A 96 8.80 -5.36 8.49
C ALA A 96 9.39 -5.85 9.82
N LEU A 97 8.79 -5.44 10.91
CA LEU A 97 9.17 -5.91 12.22
C LEU A 97 8.43 -7.21 12.56
#